data_ba4dc46385f902a7d1c0e29141b43ecf
#
_entry.id   ba4dc46385f902a7d1c0e29141b43ecf
#
_cell.length_a   1.000
_cell.length_b   1.000
_cell.length_c   1.000
_cell.angle_alpha   90.00
_cell.angle_beta   90.00
_cell.angle_gamma   90.00
#
_symmetry.space_group_name_H-M   'P 1'
#
loop_
_entity.id
_entity.type
_entity.pdbx_description
1 polymer ?
#
loop_
_entity_poly.entity_id
_entity_poly.type
_entity_poly.pdbx_seq_one_letter_code
_entity_poly.pdbx_strand_id
1 'polypeptide(L)'
;MADWHWEPVTDGLLDELPPAALAAVRQVAEELTVRESMTFLDGREFTGEPPGLRTVQRGPLMLVYLTDVRGERVVIIQVNWIG
;
A
#
# COMPACT_ATOMS: atom_id res chain seq x y z
N MET A 1 12.37 4.26 15.58
CA MET A 1 12.04 3.37 14.46
C MET A 1 10.60 3.57 14.06
N ALA A 2 10.35 3.77 12.78
CA ALA A 2 9.00 4.00 12.30
C ALA A 2 8.19 2.69 12.33
N ASP A 3 6.89 2.81 12.62
CA ASP A 3 5.98 1.67 12.70
C ASP A 3 5.17 1.51 11.41
N TRP A 4 5.82 1.70 10.28
CA TRP A 4 5.16 1.61 8.99
C TRP A 4 4.56 0.22 8.75
N HIS A 5 3.34 0.20 8.24
CA HIS A 5 2.64 -1.02 7.88
C HIS A 5 1.70 -0.75 6.71
N TRP A 6 1.10 -1.79 6.17
CA TRP A 6 0.08 -1.64 5.15
C TRP A 6 -1.21 -2.32 5.59
N GLU A 7 -2.33 -1.84 5.06
CA GLU A 7 -3.64 -2.42 5.35
C GLU A 7 -4.59 -2.15 4.18
N PRO A 8 -5.61 -3.01 3.98
CA PRO A 8 -6.67 -2.70 3.03
C PRO A 8 -7.57 -1.61 3.59
N VAL A 9 -8.20 -0.84 2.69
CA VAL A 9 -9.11 0.24 3.09
C VAL A 9 -10.37 -0.29 3.78
N THR A 10 -10.79 -1.51 3.40
CA THR A 10 -11.90 -2.19 4.07
C THR A 10 -11.50 -3.63 4.34
N ASP A 11 -12.13 -4.24 5.34
CA ASP A 11 -11.80 -5.61 5.75
C ASP A 11 -12.05 -6.64 4.65
N GLY A 12 -13.04 -6.40 3.78
CA GLY A 12 -13.40 -7.35 2.75
C GLY A 12 -12.66 -7.21 1.42
N LEU A 13 -11.79 -6.20 1.30
CA LEU A 13 -11.18 -5.87 0.00
C LEU A 13 -10.40 -7.05 -0.60
N LEU A 14 -9.74 -7.85 0.21
CA LEU A 14 -8.87 -8.93 -0.25
C LEU A 14 -9.54 -10.30 -0.22
N ASP A 15 -10.75 -10.40 0.29
CA ASP A 15 -11.38 -11.69 0.59
C ASP A 15 -11.66 -12.56 -0.64
N GLU A 16 -11.96 -11.96 -1.77
CA GLU A 16 -12.34 -12.70 -2.98
C GLU A 16 -11.19 -12.91 -3.96
N LEU A 17 -9.98 -12.53 -3.58
CA LEU A 17 -8.84 -12.69 -4.45
C LEU A 17 -8.36 -14.15 -4.46
N PRO A 18 -7.99 -14.68 -5.64
CA PRO A 18 -7.35 -15.99 -5.68
C PRO A 18 -6.00 -15.97 -4.96
N PRO A 19 -5.50 -17.13 -4.49
CA PRO A 19 -4.25 -17.16 -3.72
C PRO A 19 -3.05 -16.49 -4.40
N ALA A 20 -2.93 -16.64 -5.73
CA ALA A 20 -1.83 -16.00 -6.45
C ALA A 20 -1.93 -14.48 -6.41
N ALA A 21 -3.13 -13.94 -6.53
CA ALA A 21 -3.35 -12.50 -6.44
C ALA A 21 -3.06 -11.99 -5.04
N LEU A 22 -3.51 -12.72 -4.02
CA LEU A 22 -3.27 -12.33 -2.64
C LEU A 22 -1.78 -12.30 -2.31
N ALA A 23 -1.03 -13.30 -2.78
CA ALA A 23 0.42 -13.33 -2.59
C ALA A 23 1.09 -12.14 -3.28
N ALA A 24 0.67 -11.82 -4.49
CA ALA A 24 1.21 -10.67 -5.23
C ALA A 24 0.90 -9.35 -4.52
N VAL A 25 -0.33 -9.19 -4.00
CA VAL A 25 -0.71 -8.00 -3.24
C VAL A 25 0.19 -7.83 -2.02
N ARG A 26 0.38 -8.89 -1.26
CA ARG A 26 1.22 -8.83 -0.06
C ARG A 26 2.65 -8.43 -0.40
N GLN A 27 3.21 -9.02 -1.44
CA GLN A 27 4.58 -8.71 -1.83
C GLN A 27 4.73 -7.26 -2.23
N VAL A 28 3.85 -6.75 -3.08
CA VAL A 28 3.90 -5.37 -3.55
C VAL A 28 3.62 -4.40 -2.40
N ALA A 29 2.63 -4.70 -1.57
CA ALA A 29 2.30 -3.85 -0.42
C ALA A 29 3.48 -3.73 0.55
N GLU A 30 4.19 -4.82 0.80
CA GLU A 30 5.37 -4.79 1.66
C GLU A 30 6.50 -3.97 1.04
N GLU A 31 6.72 -4.10 -0.26
CA GLU A 31 7.71 -3.28 -0.97
C GLU A 31 7.36 -1.80 -0.87
N LEU A 32 6.09 -1.45 -1.07
CA LEU A 32 5.64 -0.07 -0.96
C LEU A 32 5.83 0.46 0.46
N THR A 33 5.53 -0.34 1.45
CA THR A 33 5.68 0.04 2.86
C THR A 33 7.13 0.36 3.19
N VAL A 34 8.05 -0.50 2.74
CA VAL A 34 9.48 -0.26 2.95
C VAL A 34 9.94 1.02 2.25
N ARG A 35 9.54 1.19 0.99
CA ARG A 35 9.91 2.38 0.22
C ARG A 35 9.41 3.66 0.87
N GLU A 36 8.16 3.67 1.31
CA GLU A 36 7.58 4.86 1.93
C GLU A 36 8.19 5.14 3.30
N SER A 37 8.53 4.10 4.04
CA SER A 37 9.21 4.29 5.32
C SER A 37 10.58 4.92 5.16
N MET A 38 11.25 4.67 4.05
CA MET A 38 12.56 5.27 3.75
C MET A 38 12.43 6.68 3.20
N THR A 39 11.35 6.97 2.49
CA THR A 39 11.08 8.29 1.93
C THR A 39 10.61 9.27 3.01
N PHE A 40 9.75 8.80 3.91
CA PHE A 40 9.15 9.61 4.96
C PHE A 40 9.61 9.08 6.33
N LEU A 41 10.90 9.23 6.61
CA LEU A 41 11.53 8.65 7.79
C LEU A 41 10.86 9.03 9.10
N ASP A 42 10.29 10.22 9.16
CA ASP A 42 9.63 10.73 10.36
C ASP A 42 8.21 11.11 10.00
N GLY A 43 7.41 10.10 9.64
CA GLY A 43 6.05 10.31 9.14
C GLY A 43 5.16 11.11 10.07
N ARG A 44 5.27 10.87 11.38
CA ARG A 44 4.43 11.55 12.36
C ARG A 44 4.69 13.06 12.43
N GLU A 45 5.91 13.47 12.09
CA GLU A 45 6.29 14.88 12.08
C GLU A 45 6.11 15.53 10.72
N PHE A 46 5.60 14.79 9.75
CA PHE A 46 5.44 15.29 8.39
C PHE A 46 4.47 16.46 8.33
N THR A 47 4.91 17.56 7.75
CA THR A 47 4.09 18.78 7.63
C THR A 47 3.82 19.17 6.18
N GLY A 48 4.37 18.44 5.23
CA GLY A 48 4.16 18.69 3.82
C GLY A 48 2.81 18.18 3.34
N GLU A 49 2.56 18.36 2.05
CA GLU A 49 1.35 17.86 1.43
C GLU A 49 1.50 16.35 1.16
N PRO A 50 0.52 15.52 1.55
CA PRO A 50 0.61 14.09 1.32
C PRO A 50 0.55 13.75 -0.18
N PRO A 51 1.15 12.63 -0.59
CA PRO A 51 1.24 12.27 -2.01
C PRO A 51 -0.09 11.96 -2.69
N GLY A 52 -1.15 11.64 -1.95
CA GLY A 52 -2.45 11.31 -2.54
C GLY A 52 -2.49 9.88 -3.09
N LEU A 53 -3.50 9.62 -3.93
CA LEU A 53 -3.69 8.29 -4.53
C LEU A 53 -2.65 8.05 -5.63
N ARG A 54 -2.09 6.85 -5.62
CA ARG A 54 -1.13 6.41 -6.65
C ARG A 54 -1.45 5.00 -7.09
N THR A 55 -0.92 4.64 -8.25
CA THR A 55 -1.13 3.31 -8.84
C THR A 55 0.21 2.65 -9.09
N VAL A 56 0.28 1.35 -8.83
CA VAL A 56 1.44 0.53 -9.19
C VAL A 56 0.96 -0.69 -9.94
N GLN A 57 1.71 -1.09 -10.96
CA GLN A 57 1.40 -2.27 -11.76
C GLN A 57 2.58 -3.24 -11.72
N ARG A 58 2.28 -4.51 -11.47
CA ARG A 58 3.27 -5.59 -11.46
C ARG A 58 2.67 -6.80 -12.15
N GLY A 59 3.05 -7.03 -13.43
CA GLY A 59 2.48 -8.11 -14.21
C GLY A 59 0.96 -8.00 -14.30
N PRO A 60 0.22 -9.05 -13.91
CA PRO A 60 -1.24 -9.01 -13.97
C PRO A 60 -1.90 -8.23 -12.84
N LEU A 61 -1.12 -7.72 -11.88
CA LEU A 61 -1.65 -7.01 -10.73
C LEU A 61 -1.56 -5.50 -10.92
N MET A 62 -2.65 -4.79 -10.62
CA MET A 62 -2.65 -3.34 -10.51
C MET A 62 -3.23 -2.97 -9.14
N LEU A 63 -2.49 -2.17 -8.39
CA LEU A 63 -2.93 -1.67 -7.09
C LEU A 63 -3.10 -0.17 -7.14
N VAL A 64 -4.21 0.30 -6.57
CA VAL A 64 -4.38 1.71 -6.25
C VAL A 64 -4.19 1.83 -4.74
N TYR A 65 -3.33 2.73 -4.32
CA TYR A 65 -2.99 2.87 -2.91
C TYR A 65 -2.86 4.33 -2.51
N LEU A 66 -2.98 4.55 -1.22
CA LEU A 66 -2.82 5.86 -0.59
C LEU A 66 -1.73 5.75 0.46
N THR A 67 -0.77 6.67 0.44
CA THR A 67 0.24 6.74 1.49
C THR A 67 -0.22 7.73 2.55
N ASP A 68 -0.57 7.21 3.72
CA ASP A 68 -0.91 8.02 4.88
C ASP A 68 0.38 8.25 5.66
N VAL A 69 1.05 9.35 5.35
CA VAL A 69 2.39 9.63 5.88
C VAL A 69 2.36 9.78 7.39
N ARG A 70 1.44 10.57 7.91
CA ARG A 70 1.37 10.85 9.35
C ARG A 70 0.91 9.63 10.14
N GLY A 71 0.12 8.77 9.52
CA GLY A 71 -0.27 7.50 10.13
C GLY A 71 0.74 6.39 9.91
N GLU A 72 1.79 6.66 9.14
CA GLU A 72 2.84 5.70 8.82
C GLU A 72 2.30 4.40 8.27
N ARG A 73 1.44 4.52 7.25
CA ARG A 73 0.82 3.35 6.65
C ARG A 73 0.58 3.53 5.15
N VAL A 74 0.54 2.41 4.46
CA VAL A 74 0.10 2.33 3.07
C VAL A 74 -1.28 1.68 3.08
N VAL A 75 -2.27 2.36 2.51
CA VAL A 75 -3.65 1.87 2.47
C VAL A 75 -3.96 1.41 1.07
N ILE A 76 -4.32 0.14 0.92
CA ILE A 76 -4.69 -0.42 -0.38
C ILE A 76 -6.16 -0.08 -0.65
N ILE A 77 -6.38 0.71 -1.70
CA ILE A 77 -7.72 1.21 -2.04
C ILE A 77 -8.43 0.30 -3.01
N GLN A 78 -7.72 -0.23 -4.01
CA GLN A 78 -8.33 -1.04 -5.05
C GLN A 78 -7.31 -2.05 -5.58
N VAL A 79 -7.80 -3.24 -5.91
CA VAL A 79 -7.00 -4.31 -6.48
C VAL A 79 -7.64 -4.76 -7.78
N ASN A 80 -6.87 -4.78 -8.86
CA ASN A 80 -7.29 -5.35 -10.14
C ASN A 80 -6.34 -6.49 -10.49
N TRP A 81 -6.90 -7.65 -10.76
CA TRP A 81 -6.14 -8.84 -11.09
C TRP A 81 -6.65 -9.43 -12.38
N ILE A 82 -5.78 -9.54 -13.38
CA ILE A 82 -6.11 -10.08 -14.70
C ILE A 82 -5.30 -11.33 -15.04
N GLY A 83 -4.80 -11.99 -14.02
CA GLY A 83 -4.04 -13.22 -14.18
C GLY A 83 -4.88 -14.48 -14.24
#